data_25d252e06bff74ae50229e8c0eaf8ba9
#
_entry.id   25d252e06bff74ae50229e8c0eaf8ba9
#
_cell.length_a   1.000
_cell.length_b   1.000
_cell.length_c   1.000
_cell.angle_alpha   90.00
_cell.angle_beta   90.00
_cell.angle_gamma   90.00
#
_symmetry.space_group_name_H-M   'P 1'
#
loop_
_entity.id
_entity.type
_entity.pdbx_description
1 polymer ?
#
loop_
_entity_poly.entity_id
_entity_poly.type
_entity_poly.pdbx_seq_one_letter_code
_entity_poly.pdbx_strand_id
1 'polypeptide(L)'
;MILQDSQSKKIDIIFGPPGTGKTTHLLNIVEEELQKGTAPDKIGYFAFTKRAAREAIDRAMKKFNLTKKDLRYFRTLHSMAYLTLGLASDDVMGDKDYAEVSDLLQEKLINPNKSVDHLGISTPQDLFLRLIDQAKI
;
A
#
# COMPACT_ATOMS: atom_id res chain seq x y z
N MET A 1 -7.18 -31.96 -22.75
CA MET A 1 -6.72 -31.98 -21.33
C MET A 1 -7.09 -30.64 -20.71
N ILE A 2 -8.26 -30.61 -20.07
CA ILE A 2 -8.86 -29.38 -19.53
C ILE A 2 -8.32 -29.20 -18.12
N LEU A 3 -7.52 -28.19 -17.91
CA LEU A 3 -7.12 -27.76 -16.57
C LEU A 3 -8.29 -26.97 -15.97
N GLN A 4 -9.21 -27.68 -15.33
CA GLN A 4 -10.10 -27.11 -14.35
C GLN A 4 -9.35 -26.95 -13.04
N ASP A 5 -8.84 -25.76 -12.76
CA ASP A 5 -8.57 -25.33 -11.39
C ASP A 5 -9.32 -24.02 -11.14
N SER A 6 -10.63 -24.15 -11.03
CA SER A 6 -11.50 -23.12 -10.48
C SER A 6 -11.56 -23.28 -8.97
N GLN A 7 -10.44 -23.04 -8.28
CA GLN A 7 -10.49 -22.71 -6.87
C GLN A 7 -11.26 -21.41 -6.75
N SER A 8 -12.49 -21.48 -6.28
CA SER A 8 -13.29 -20.31 -5.97
C SER A 8 -12.47 -19.43 -5.02
N LYS A 9 -12.05 -18.26 -5.49
CA LYS A 9 -11.29 -17.31 -4.67
C LYS A 9 -12.15 -16.94 -3.47
N LYS A 10 -11.82 -17.48 -2.31
CA LYS A 10 -12.51 -17.16 -1.06
C LYS A 10 -12.12 -15.75 -0.64
N ILE A 11 -13.12 -14.90 -0.42
CA ILE A 11 -12.94 -13.55 0.10
C ILE A 11 -13.57 -13.51 1.49
N ASP A 12 -12.75 -13.27 2.51
CA ASP A 12 -13.21 -13.07 3.88
C ASP A 12 -13.11 -11.57 4.22
N ILE A 13 -14.21 -10.96 4.66
CA ILE A 13 -14.26 -9.55 5.04
C ILE A 13 -14.37 -9.45 6.57
N ILE A 14 -13.41 -8.75 7.18
CA ILE A 14 -13.31 -8.62 8.64
C ILE A 14 -13.57 -7.17 9.03
N PHE A 15 -14.67 -6.94 9.75
CA PHE A 15 -15.03 -5.64 10.30
C PHE A 15 -14.77 -5.57 11.81
N GLY A 16 -14.50 -4.36 12.30
CA GLY A 16 -14.39 -4.09 13.73
C GLY A 16 -13.74 -2.75 14.02
N PRO A 17 -14.03 -2.14 15.18
CA PRO A 17 -13.41 -0.89 15.62
C PRO A 17 -11.90 -1.06 15.88
N PRO A 18 -11.14 0.02 16.09
CA PRO A 18 -9.74 -0.04 16.52
C PRO A 18 -9.59 -0.91 17.79
N GLY A 19 -8.48 -1.67 17.88
CA GLY A 19 -8.19 -2.50 19.06
C GLY A 19 -8.85 -3.87 19.12
N THR A 20 -9.72 -4.25 18.18
CA THR A 20 -10.43 -5.56 18.18
C THR A 20 -9.62 -6.74 17.65
N GLY A 21 -8.34 -6.59 17.46
CA GLY A 21 -7.47 -7.71 17.07
C GLY A 21 -7.47 -8.04 15.57
N LYS A 22 -8.00 -7.18 14.67
CA LYS A 22 -8.00 -7.44 13.22
C LYS A 22 -6.63 -7.79 12.65
N THR A 23 -5.60 -7.05 13.04
CA THR A 23 -4.21 -7.32 12.64
C THR A 23 -3.73 -8.69 13.13
N THR A 24 -4.08 -9.06 14.36
CA THR A 24 -3.76 -10.37 14.93
C THR A 24 -4.46 -11.47 14.14
N HIS A 25 -5.71 -11.28 13.80
CA HIS A 25 -6.47 -12.26 12.99
C HIS A 25 -5.84 -12.43 11.59
N LEU A 26 -5.47 -11.35 10.92
CA LEU A 26 -4.77 -11.43 9.63
C LEU A 26 -3.43 -12.16 9.74
N LEU A 27 -2.66 -11.96 10.82
CA LEU A 27 -1.43 -12.70 11.05
C LEU A 27 -1.66 -14.17 11.37
N ASN A 28 -2.80 -14.54 11.97
CA ASN A 28 -3.16 -15.94 12.15
C ASN A 28 -3.47 -16.62 10.81
N ILE A 29 -4.12 -15.92 9.87
CA ILE A 29 -4.31 -16.44 8.50
C ILE A 29 -2.96 -16.67 7.82
N VAL A 30 -2.00 -15.74 7.98
CA VAL A 30 -0.63 -15.93 7.48
C VAL A 30 0.02 -17.17 8.09
N GLU A 31 -0.15 -17.37 9.40
CA GLU A 31 0.38 -18.56 10.10
C GLU A 31 -0.20 -19.85 9.53
N GLU A 32 -1.51 -19.90 9.34
CA GLU A 32 -2.19 -21.06 8.74
C GLU A 32 -1.65 -21.40 7.36
N GLU A 33 -1.40 -20.38 6.53
CA GLU A 33 -0.83 -20.59 5.21
C GLU A 33 0.62 -21.09 5.27
N LEU A 34 1.44 -20.56 6.17
CA LEU A 34 2.80 -21.05 6.40
C LEU A 34 2.80 -22.51 6.90
N GLN A 35 1.87 -22.88 7.79
CA GLN A 35 1.74 -24.26 8.28
C GLN A 35 1.28 -25.23 7.19
N LYS A 36 0.50 -24.76 6.21
CA LYS A 36 0.15 -25.55 5.01
C LYS A 36 1.32 -25.74 4.05
N GLY A 37 2.49 -25.12 4.31
CA GLY A 37 3.69 -25.19 3.49
C GLY A 37 3.77 -24.12 2.41
N THR A 38 2.91 -23.10 2.42
CA THR A 38 3.01 -21.96 1.53
C THR A 38 4.30 -21.19 1.84
N ALA A 39 5.16 -20.99 0.85
CA ALA A 39 6.40 -20.26 1.04
C ALA A 39 6.13 -18.79 1.39
N PRO A 40 6.89 -18.19 2.33
CA PRO A 40 6.65 -16.81 2.80
C PRO A 40 6.64 -15.76 1.67
N ASP A 41 7.44 -15.96 0.63
CA ASP A 41 7.49 -15.10 -0.56
C ASP A 41 6.27 -15.22 -1.48
N LYS A 42 5.33 -16.11 -1.18
CA LYS A 42 4.05 -16.27 -1.88
C LYS A 42 2.89 -15.65 -1.10
N ILE A 43 3.15 -15.13 0.09
CA ILE A 43 2.15 -14.50 0.96
C ILE A 43 2.29 -12.99 0.91
N GLY A 44 1.21 -12.30 0.48
CA GLY A 44 1.14 -10.85 0.48
C GLY A 44 0.35 -10.32 1.67
N TYR A 45 0.91 -9.33 2.38
CA TYR A 45 0.24 -8.57 3.42
C TYR A 45 0.28 -7.08 3.09
N PHE A 46 -0.87 -6.48 2.85
CA PHE A 46 -0.95 -5.09 2.42
C PHE A 46 -1.60 -4.22 3.49
N ALA A 47 -0.94 -3.11 3.80
CA ALA A 47 -1.44 -2.11 4.73
C ALA A 47 -1.61 -0.77 4.03
N PHE A 48 -2.49 0.08 4.57
CA PHE A 48 -2.70 1.42 4.03
C PHE A 48 -1.52 2.36 4.35
N THR A 49 -0.95 2.25 5.54
CA THR A 49 0.14 3.13 5.98
C THR A 49 1.48 2.40 6.10
N LYS A 50 2.59 3.13 5.90
CA LYS A 50 3.95 2.60 6.10
C LYS A 50 4.16 2.10 7.54
N ARG A 51 3.54 2.78 8.53
CA ARG A 51 3.61 2.37 9.94
C ARG A 51 2.96 1.01 10.17
N ALA A 52 1.72 0.83 9.66
CA ALA A 52 1.01 -0.44 9.80
C ALA A 52 1.73 -1.60 9.06
N ALA A 53 2.27 -1.36 7.89
CA ALA A 53 3.07 -2.35 7.17
C ALA A 53 4.32 -2.76 7.97
N ARG A 54 5.04 -1.79 8.55
CA ARG A 54 6.23 -2.04 9.36
C ARG A 54 5.89 -2.84 10.63
N GLU A 55 4.81 -2.46 11.32
CA GLU A 55 4.33 -3.19 12.51
C GLU A 55 3.98 -4.66 12.18
N ALA A 56 3.34 -4.90 11.03
CA ALA A 56 3.02 -6.26 10.59
C ALA A 56 4.30 -7.07 10.29
N ILE A 57 5.30 -6.47 9.65
CA ILE A 57 6.61 -7.09 9.41
C ILE A 57 7.25 -7.48 10.75
N ASP A 58 7.35 -6.55 11.70
CA ASP A 58 8.00 -6.78 12.99
C ASP A 58 7.30 -7.90 13.78
N ARG A 59 5.98 -7.93 13.76
CA ARG A 59 5.19 -9.01 14.38
C ARG A 59 5.40 -10.35 13.69
N ALA A 60 5.37 -10.38 12.34
CA ALA A 60 5.57 -11.60 11.57
C ALA A 60 6.98 -12.17 11.75
N MET A 61 8.02 -11.33 11.75
CA MET A 61 9.40 -11.75 12.02
C MET A 61 9.53 -12.42 13.38
N LYS A 62 8.94 -11.81 14.43
CA LYS A 62 8.97 -12.37 15.79
C LYS A 62 8.16 -13.66 15.92
N LYS A 63 6.98 -13.69 15.33
CA LYS A 63 6.04 -14.82 15.49
C LYS A 63 6.48 -16.04 14.71
N PHE A 64 7.03 -15.85 13.50
CA PHE A 64 7.32 -16.95 12.57
C PHE A 64 8.82 -17.21 12.39
N ASN A 65 9.68 -16.48 13.11
CA ASN A 65 11.14 -16.53 12.97
C ASN A 65 11.62 -16.33 11.52
N LEU A 66 10.97 -15.39 10.82
CA LEU A 66 11.26 -15.04 9.43
C LEU A 66 12.19 -13.82 9.36
N THR A 67 12.87 -13.69 8.22
CA THR A 67 13.67 -12.49 7.93
C THR A 67 12.86 -11.47 7.12
N LYS A 68 13.34 -10.25 7.07
CA LYS A 68 12.71 -9.20 6.25
C LYS A 68 12.71 -9.55 4.74
N LYS A 69 13.66 -10.38 4.29
CA LYS A 69 13.73 -10.84 2.90
C LYS A 69 12.58 -11.79 2.57
N ASP A 70 12.20 -12.63 3.51
CA ASP A 70 11.11 -13.59 3.37
C ASP A 70 9.76 -12.86 3.26
N LEU A 71 9.65 -11.69 3.90
CA LEU A 71 8.44 -10.87 3.93
C LEU A 71 8.41 -9.79 2.84
N ARG A 72 8.92 -10.11 1.64
CA ARG A 72 9.03 -9.16 0.52
C ARG A 72 7.71 -8.47 0.17
N TYR A 73 6.60 -9.15 0.31
CA TYR A 73 5.25 -8.65 -0.02
C TYR A 73 4.45 -8.15 1.18
N PHE A 74 5.11 -7.95 2.33
CA PHE A 74 4.54 -7.24 3.47
C PHE A 74 4.81 -5.75 3.33
N ARG A 75 3.87 -4.99 2.75
CA ARG A 75 4.10 -3.60 2.37
C ARG A 75 2.82 -2.80 2.19
N THR A 76 2.94 -1.52 1.84
CA THR A 76 1.78 -0.73 1.41
C THR A 76 1.44 -1.03 -0.06
N LEU A 77 0.18 -0.80 -0.47
CA LEU A 77 -0.23 -0.94 -1.87
C LEU A 77 0.61 -0.06 -2.80
N HIS A 78 0.90 1.19 -2.42
CA HIS A 78 1.79 2.07 -3.18
C HIS A 78 3.18 1.44 -3.38
N SER A 79 3.78 0.94 -2.29
CA SER A 79 5.08 0.28 -2.38
C SER A 79 5.03 -1.00 -3.23
N MET A 80 3.90 -1.69 -3.29
CA MET A 80 3.70 -2.83 -4.18
C MET A 80 3.61 -2.39 -5.64
N ALA A 81 2.88 -1.32 -5.93
CA ALA A 81 2.79 -0.75 -7.28
C ALA A 81 4.18 -0.35 -7.81
N TYR A 82 4.98 0.36 -7.02
CA TYR A 82 6.37 0.69 -7.37
C TYR A 82 7.19 -0.57 -7.71
N LEU A 83 7.10 -1.60 -6.87
CA LEU A 83 7.81 -2.86 -7.11
C LEU A 83 7.37 -3.54 -8.41
N THR A 84 6.06 -3.56 -8.67
CA THR A 84 5.50 -4.26 -9.84
C THR A 84 5.82 -3.52 -11.14
N LEU A 85 5.83 -2.19 -11.10
CA LEU A 85 6.13 -1.35 -12.26
C LEU A 85 7.64 -1.11 -12.45
N GLY A 86 8.48 -1.58 -11.51
CA GLY A 86 9.92 -1.36 -11.56
C GLY A 86 10.32 0.11 -11.37
N LEU A 87 9.46 0.92 -10.73
CA LEU A 87 9.70 2.35 -10.54
C LEU A 87 10.69 2.61 -9.41
N ALA A 88 11.61 3.54 -9.63
CA ALA A 88 12.42 4.18 -8.61
C ALA A 88 11.72 5.42 -8.04
N SER A 89 12.25 5.98 -6.96
CA SER A 89 11.70 7.22 -6.37
C SER A 89 11.72 8.39 -7.34
N ASP A 90 12.72 8.43 -8.22
CA ASP A 90 12.95 9.53 -9.16
C ASP A 90 12.06 9.42 -10.42
N ASP A 91 11.34 8.30 -10.59
CA ASP A 91 10.37 8.12 -11.68
C ASP A 91 8.99 8.73 -11.33
N VAL A 92 8.84 9.30 -10.14
CA VAL A 92 7.58 9.87 -9.66
C VAL A 92 7.81 11.30 -9.19
N MET A 93 6.92 12.20 -9.60
CA MET A 93 7.00 13.61 -9.24
C MET A 93 7.17 13.79 -7.72
N GLY A 94 8.29 14.39 -7.36
CA GLY A 94 8.62 14.80 -6.00
C GLY A 94 8.46 16.32 -5.81
N ASP A 95 8.85 16.83 -4.65
CA ASP A 95 8.69 18.25 -4.31
C ASP A 95 9.39 19.19 -5.29
N LYS A 96 10.54 18.78 -5.83
CA LYS A 96 11.30 19.57 -6.81
C LYS A 96 10.54 19.71 -8.13
N ASP A 97 9.96 18.59 -8.59
CA ASP A 97 9.18 18.55 -9.83
C ASP A 97 7.91 19.38 -9.71
N TYR A 98 7.24 19.34 -8.54
CA TYR A 98 6.09 20.21 -8.26
C TYR A 98 6.48 21.70 -8.24
N ALA A 99 7.66 22.05 -7.74
CA ALA A 99 8.15 23.41 -7.74
C ALA A 99 8.44 23.88 -9.19
N GLU A 100 9.13 23.07 -9.99
CA GLU A 100 9.45 23.36 -11.38
C GLU A 100 8.20 23.54 -12.22
N VAL A 101 7.22 22.67 -12.09
CA VAL A 101 5.93 22.78 -12.78
C VAL A 101 5.15 24.01 -12.31
N SER A 102 5.24 24.37 -11.02
CA SER A 102 4.64 25.60 -10.49
C SER A 102 5.21 26.85 -11.14
N ASP A 103 6.53 26.90 -11.31
CA ASP A 103 7.20 28.02 -11.96
C ASP A 103 6.82 28.13 -13.45
N LEU A 104 6.74 26.99 -14.15
CA LEU A 104 6.32 26.95 -15.55
C LEU A 104 4.87 27.41 -15.77
N LEU A 105 3.98 27.03 -14.86
CA LEU A 105 2.55 27.36 -14.94
C LEU A 105 2.22 28.73 -14.33
N GLN A 106 3.17 29.37 -13.63
CA GLN A 106 2.95 30.57 -12.81
C GLN A 106 1.82 30.37 -11.76
N GLU A 107 1.61 29.12 -11.36
CA GLU A 107 0.59 28.70 -10.40
C GLU A 107 1.24 27.87 -9.30
N LYS A 108 0.88 28.13 -8.04
CA LYS A 108 1.45 27.40 -6.90
C LYS A 108 0.84 26.01 -6.81
N LEU A 109 1.59 25.00 -7.25
CA LEU A 109 1.25 23.60 -7.04
C LEU A 109 1.88 23.07 -5.74
N ILE A 110 1.14 22.31 -4.98
CA ILE A 110 1.61 21.67 -3.76
C ILE A 110 1.55 20.16 -3.97
N ASN A 111 2.62 19.48 -3.56
CA ASN A 111 2.63 18.01 -3.55
C ASN A 111 1.45 17.49 -2.71
N PRO A 112 0.47 16.77 -3.30
CA PRO A 112 -0.72 16.30 -2.60
C PRO A 112 -0.40 15.37 -1.42
N ASN A 113 0.78 14.75 -1.40
CA ASN A 113 1.23 13.93 -0.27
C ASN A 113 1.62 14.75 0.97
N LYS A 114 1.78 16.08 0.83
CA LYS A 114 2.07 17.01 1.94
C LYS A 114 0.86 17.84 2.38
N SER A 115 -0.15 17.95 1.53
CA SER A 115 -1.30 18.83 1.76
C SER A 115 -2.41 18.22 2.61
N VAL A 116 -2.24 16.99 3.08
CA VAL A 116 -3.21 16.38 4.00
C VAL A 116 -2.94 16.88 5.40
N ASP A 117 -3.51 18.04 5.74
CA ASP A 117 -3.70 18.42 7.13
C ASP A 117 -4.51 17.34 7.82
N HIS A 118 -4.20 17.07 9.10
CA HIS A 118 -4.83 16.04 9.93
C HIS A 118 -6.37 16.14 10.03
N LEU A 119 -6.96 17.16 9.42
CA LEU A 119 -8.40 17.45 9.40
C LEU A 119 -9.09 17.08 8.08
N GLY A 120 -8.38 16.58 7.07
CA GLY A 120 -8.98 16.16 5.80
C GLY A 120 -9.60 17.30 4.98
N ILE A 121 -9.23 18.54 5.25
CA ILE A 121 -9.73 19.70 4.51
C ILE A 121 -8.94 19.79 3.21
N SER A 122 -9.64 19.55 2.09
CA SER A 122 -9.05 19.71 0.76
C SER A 122 -8.75 21.20 0.50
N THR A 123 -7.51 21.48 0.09
CA THR A 123 -7.11 22.82 -0.35
C THR A 123 -7.69 23.10 -1.76
N PRO A 124 -7.87 24.37 -2.18
CA PRO A 124 -8.32 24.71 -3.54
C PRO A 124 -7.45 24.10 -4.65
N GLN A 125 -6.18 23.80 -4.36
CA GLN A 125 -5.24 23.16 -5.27
C GLN A 125 -5.54 21.67 -5.47
N ASP A 126 -6.12 20.99 -4.48
CA ASP A 126 -6.61 19.63 -4.64
C ASP A 126 -7.77 19.58 -5.66
N LEU A 127 -8.55 20.66 -5.74
CA LEU A 127 -9.63 20.79 -6.71
C LEU A 127 -9.07 20.89 -8.14
N PHE A 128 -8.01 21.68 -8.35
CA PHE A 128 -7.37 21.84 -9.65
C PHE A 128 -6.77 20.54 -10.17
N LEU A 129 -6.04 19.81 -9.33
CA LEU A 129 -5.48 18.50 -9.67
C LEU A 129 -6.57 17.48 -9.96
N ARG A 130 -7.66 17.48 -9.21
CA ARG A 130 -8.83 16.62 -9.46
C ARG A 130 -9.52 16.95 -10.79
N LEU A 131 -9.62 18.23 -11.16
CA LEU A 131 -10.17 18.65 -12.44
C LEU A 131 -9.30 18.20 -13.62
N ILE A 132 -7.97 18.25 -13.47
CA ILE A 132 -7.03 17.69 -14.46
C ILE A 132 -7.22 16.17 -14.60
N ASP A 133 -7.35 15.46 -13.50
CA ASP A 133 -7.57 14.00 -13.52
C ASP A 133 -8.92 13.64 -14.14
N GLN A 134 -9.95 14.42 -13.91
CA GLN A 134 -11.27 14.25 -14.55
C GLN A 134 -11.25 14.58 -16.04
N ALA A 135 -10.40 15.49 -16.49
CA ALA A 135 -10.30 15.86 -17.89
C ALA A 135 -9.48 14.87 -18.76
N LYS A 136 -8.85 13.89 -18.15
CA LYS A 136 -8.04 12.84 -18.83
C LYS A 136 -8.82 11.59 -19.24
N ILE A 137 -10.15 11.58 -19.09
CA ILE A 137 -11.02 10.45 -19.46
C ILE A 137 -11.45 10.55 -20.92
#